data_94b77f01f038ab034eea2027e917148b
#
_entry.id   94b77f01f038ab034eea2027e917148b
#
_cell.length_a   1.000
_cell.length_b   1.000
_cell.length_c   1.000
_cell.angle_alpha   90.00
_cell.angle_beta   90.00
_cell.angle_gamma   90.00
#
_symmetry.space_group_name_H-M   'P 1'
#
loop_
_entity.id
_entity.type
_entity.pdbx_description
1 polymer ?
#
loop_
_entity_poly.entity_id
_entity_poly.type
_entity_poly.pdbx_seq_one_letter_code
_entity_poly.pdbx_strand_id
1 'polypeptide(L)'
;MSKLFLRILAASTIAVGFLALVSIPSARAKDEPVATAALTESDLAFLKKGLAKKPKDSELGTLKATAMMLALYSQNELTGSDAAKAAGRRDLALTIAAALEKKDFAAAKTALEGWATAKDGDPKKTVKLHEQHAFELSELMAQFSLGRSGGRHIEADLKAQAAKLTDVKLATELGGRVATIGRYAALMPAGDAVGPKKQKWDDLCNEMIKLGNDAAAEGAKGDRADKPALAKKLAAINLNCKNCHDVFKNN
;
A
#
# COMPACT_ATOMS: atom_id res chain seq x y z
N MET A 1 38.78 -6.54 -79.46
CA MET A 1 39.17 -7.16 -78.18
C MET A 1 38.40 -6.47 -77.09
N SER A 2 37.28 -7.02 -76.71
CA SER A 2 36.34 -6.38 -75.72
C SER A 2 36.32 -7.25 -74.46
N LYS A 3 36.65 -6.68 -73.37
CA LYS A 3 36.55 -7.33 -72.06
C LYS A 3 35.29 -6.86 -71.33
N LEU A 4 34.34 -7.77 -71.25
CA LEU A 4 33.09 -7.63 -70.56
C LEU A 4 33.33 -7.71 -69.02
N PHE A 5 33.09 -6.64 -68.28
CA PHE A 5 33.13 -6.67 -66.82
C PHE A 5 31.72 -6.88 -66.27
N LEU A 6 31.52 -8.07 -65.75
CA LEU A 6 30.31 -8.46 -65.02
C LEU A 6 30.37 -7.88 -63.60
N ARG A 7 29.50 -6.90 -63.28
CA ARG A 7 29.34 -6.41 -61.92
C ARG A 7 28.25 -7.18 -61.23
N ILE A 8 28.65 -8.01 -60.24
CA ILE A 8 27.75 -8.67 -59.32
C ILE A 8 27.39 -7.64 -58.25
N LEU A 9 26.11 -7.22 -58.19
CA LEU A 9 25.53 -6.47 -57.08
C LEU A 9 25.14 -7.47 -55.99
N ALA A 10 25.87 -7.49 -54.87
CA ALA A 10 25.45 -8.17 -53.67
C ALA A 10 24.42 -7.28 -52.94
N ALA A 11 23.17 -7.70 -52.98
CA ALA A 11 22.11 -7.08 -52.16
C ALA A 11 22.21 -7.62 -50.74
N SER A 12 22.76 -6.78 -49.84
CA SER A 12 22.72 -7.07 -48.41
C SER A 12 21.35 -6.73 -47.85
N THR A 13 20.54 -7.73 -47.64
CA THR A 13 19.28 -7.62 -46.89
C THR A 13 19.61 -7.48 -45.41
N ILE A 14 19.51 -6.26 -44.88
CA ILE A 14 19.55 -6.00 -43.45
C ILE A 14 18.18 -6.42 -42.88
N ALA A 15 18.14 -7.57 -42.24
CA ALA A 15 16.99 -7.98 -41.46
C ALA A 15 16.96 -7.14 -40.19
N VAL A 16 16.13 -6.07 -40.19
CA VAL A 16 15.78 -5.32 -38.99
C VAL A 16 14.88 -6.23 -38.16
N GLY A 17 15.49 -6.87 -37.15
CA GLY A 17 14.77 -7.62 -36.13
C GLY A 17 13.94 -6.65 -35.32
N PHE A 18 12.64 -6.60 -35.56
CA PHE A 18 11.66 -5.98 -34.67
C PHE A 18 11.64 -6.79 -33.37
N LEU A 19 12.39 -6.35 -32.36
CA LEU A 19 12.15 -6.76 -30.98
C LEU A 19 10.77 -6.22 -30.61
N ALA A 20 9.74 -7.03 -30.76
CA ALA A 20 8.47 -6.80 -30.13
C ALA A 20 8.71 -6.80 -28.62
N LEU A 21 8.81 -5.61 -28.04
CA LEU A 21 8.61 -5.41 -26.61
C LEU A 21 7.22 -5.93 -26.29
N VAL A 22 7.16 -7.19 -25.84
CA VAL A 22 5.97 -7.74 -25.22
C VAL A 22 5.80 -6.94 -23.94
N SER A 23 5.05 -5.86 -24.05
CA SER A 23 4.46 -5.20 -22.88
C SER A 23 3.56 -6.24 -22.24
N ILE A 24 4.09 -6.94 -21.23
CA ILE A 24 3.25 -7.74 -20.33
C ILE A 24 2.26 -6.73 -19.76
N PRO A 25 0.97 -6.81 -20.11
CA PRO A 25 -0.01 -5.99 -19.43
C PRO A 25 0.09 -6.42 -17.96
N SER A 26 0.59 -5.54 -17.10
CA SER A 26 0.31 -5.66 -15.68
C SER A 26 -1.19 -5.79 -15.59
N ALA A 27 -1.67 -7.00 -15.36
CA ALA A 27 -3.05 -7.25 -14.99
C ALA A 27 -3.25 -6.54 -13.66
N ARG A 28 -3.46 -5.21 -13.72
CA ARG A 28 -4.12 -4.49 -12.64
C ARG A 28 -5.45 -5.17 -12.51
N ALA A 29 -5.54 -6.09 -11.56
CA ALA A 29 -6.82 -6.49 -11.05
C ALA A 29 -7.60 -5.20 -10.87
N LYS A 30 -8.77 -5.10 -11.51
CA LYS A 30 -9.77 -4.06 -11.21
C LYS A 30 -10.30 -4.40 -9.83
N ASP A 31 -9.44 -4.21 -8.82
CA ASP A 31 -9.82 -4.35 -7.44
C ASP A 31 -10.74 -3.16 -7.16
N GLU A 32 -12.01 -3.46 -6.96
CA GLU A 32 -12.94 -2.49 -6.40
C GLU A 32 -12.31 -1.91 -5.13
N PRO A 33 -12.40 -0.58 -4.92
CA PRO A 33 -11.82 0.04 -3.75
C PRO A 33 -12.47 -0.59 -2.51
N VAL A 34 -11.69 -1.41 -1.83
CA VAL A 34 -12.03 -1.86 -0.49
C VAL A 34 -12.40 -0.63 0.32
N ALA A 35 -13.46 -0.70 1.10
CA ALA A 35 -14.08 0.35 1.92
C ALA A 35 -13.09 1.38 2.50
N THR A 36 -12.42 2.14 1.63
CA THR A 36 -11.39 3.14 1.96
C THR A 36 -11.95 4.20 2.88
N ALA A 37 -13.25 4.48 2.80
CA ALA A 37 -13.91 5.45 3.67
C ALA A 37 -13.82 5.05 5.15
N ALA A 38 -14.12 3.80 5.52
CA ALA A 38 -14.06 3.33 6.90
C ALA A 38 -12.61 3.31 7.43
N LEU A 39 -11.65 2.90 6.59
CA LEU A 39 -10.23 2.94 6.91
C LEU A 39 -9.74 4.37 7.13
N THR A 40 -10.14 5.29 6.25
CA THR A 40 -9.82 6.71 6.36
C THR A 40 -10.37 7.30 7.66
N GLU A 41 -11.62 7.02 8.00
CA GLU A 41 -12.25 7.50 9.24
C GLU A 41 -11.52 6.97 10.48
N SER A 42 -11.21 5.68 10.52
CA SER A 42 -10.44 5.05 11.60
C SER A 42 -9.07 5.69 11.78
N ASP A 43 -8.36 5.97 10.69
CA ASP A 43 -7.02 6.55 10.70
C ASP A 43 -7.03 8.03 11.08
N LEU A 44 -8.02 8.79 10.63
CA LEU A 44 -8.23 10.18 11.07
C LEU A 44 -8.53 10.26 12.56
N ALA A 45 -9.38 9.37 13.09
CA ALA A 45 -9.68 9.31 14.50
C ALA A 45 -8.42 8.98 15.34
N PHE A 46 -7.60 8.06 14.87
CA PHE A 46 -6.32 7.71 15.51
C PHE A 46 -5.37 8.91 15.53
N LEU A 47 -5.18 9.60 14.41
CA LEU A 47 -4.34 10.81 14.33
C LEU A 47 -4.86 11.92 15.23
N LYS A 48 -6.17 12.19 15.22
CA LYS A 48 -6.78 13.19 16.10
C LYS A 48 -6.51 12.90 17.58
N LYS A 49 -6.67 11.65 17.99
CA LYS A 49 -6.39 11.20 19.37
C LYS A 49 -4.90 11.34 19.71
N GLY A 50 -4.02 10.95 18.82
CA GLY A 50 -2.57 11.03 19.01
C GLY A 50 -2.06 12.47 19.10
N LEU A 51 -2.62 13.39 18.28
CA LEU A 51 -2.24 14.81 18.23
C LEU A 51 -3.02 15.70 19.23
N ALA A 52 -3.98 15.15 19.98
CA ALA A 52 -4.68 15.89 21.03
C ALA A 52 -3.74 16.31 22.20
N LYS A 53 -2.67 15.59 22.39
CA LYS A 53 -1.57 15.88 23.33
C LYS A 53 -0.25 15.79 22.57
N LYS A 54 0.84 16.25 23.18
CA LYS A 54 2.18 16.07 22.62
C LYS A 54 2.49 14.56 22.54
N PRO A 55 2.70 13.98 21.36
CA PRO A 55 3.03 12.57 21.22
C PRO A 55 4.36 12.24 21.88
N LYS A 56 4.49 11.00 22.36
CA LYS A 56 5.77 10.44 22.79
C LYS A 56 6.57 9.99 21.56
N ASP A 57 7.89 9.94 21.69
CA ASP A 57 8.77 9.48 20.59
C ASP A 57 8.40 8.06 20.10
N SER A 58 7.98 7.17 21.01
CA SER A 58 7.51 5.82 20.65
C SER A 58 6.19 5.80 19.87
N GLU A 59 5.41 6.88 19.90
CA GLU A 59 4.13 7.00 19.18
C GLU A 59 4.31 7.63 17.77
N LEU A 60 5.43 8.35 17.55
CA LEU A 60 5.65 9.13 16.34
C LEU A 60 5.69 8.27 15.07
N GLY A 61 6.40 7.17 15.10
CA GLY A 61 6.49 6.25 13.95
C GLY A 61 5.10 5.78 13.51
N THR A 62 4.25 5.39 14.47
CA THR A 62 2.89 4.93 14.16
C THR A 62 1.96 6.05 13.69
N LEU A 63 2.08 7.26 14.26
CA LEU A 63 1.32 8.42 13.77
C LEU A 63 1.74 8.78 12.34
N LYS A 64 3.04 8.80 12.06
CA LYS A 64 3.57 9.03 10.71
C LYS A 64 3.08 7.94 9.75
N ALA A 65 3.22 6.67 10.11
CA ALA A 65 2.72 5.55 9.31
C ALA A 65 1.20 5.64 9.05
N THR A 66 0.41 6.14 10.02
CA THR A 66 -1.02 6.35 9.82
C THR A 66 -1.29 7.46 8.80
N ALA A 67 -0.53 8.56 8.82
CA ALA A 67 -0.63 9.60 7.79
C ALA A 67 -0.22 9.04 6.40
N MET A 68 0.81 8.18 6.34
CA MET A 68 1.20 7.49 5.12
C MET A 68 0.05 6.62 4.58
N MET A 69 -0.66 5.88 5.44
CA MET A 69 -1.82 5.09 5.01
C MET A 69 -2.92 5.97 4.41
N LEU A 70 -3.20 7.14 4.98
CA LEU A 70 -4.15 8.10 4.40
C LEU A 70 -3.71 8.57 3.01
N ALA A 71 -2.41 8.81 2.78
CA ALA A 71 -1.89 9.14 1.47
C ALA A 71 -2.07 8.00 0.46
N LEU A 72 -1.84 6.75 0.89
CA LEU A 72 -2.03 5.55 0.05
C LEU A 72 -3.50 5.34 -0.31
N TYR A 73 -4.44 5.50 0.64
CA TYR A 73 -5.87 5.42 0.35
C TYR A 73 -6.28 6.47 -0.68
N SER A 74 -5.89 7.71 -0.45
CA SER A 74 -6.19 8.81 -1.37
C SER A 74 -5.56 8.61 -2.76
N GLN A 75 -4.35 8.06 -2.83
CA GLN A 75 -3.69 7.71 -4.11
C GLN A 75 -4.49 6.65 -4.88
N ASN A 76 -5.11 5.69 -4.21
CA ASN A 76 -5.93 4.66 -4.85
C ASN A 76 -7.25 5.22 -5.42
N GLU A 77 -7.71 6.35 -4.93
CA GLU A 77 -8.97 7.01 -5.35
C GLU A 77 -8.78 8.01 -6.52
N LEU A 78 -7.57 8.18 -7.06
CA LEU A 78 -7.28 9.17 -8.12
C LEU A 78 -7.94 8.87 -9.47
N THR A 79 -8.55 7.70 -9.65
CA THR A 79 -9.24 7.32 -10.89
C THR A 79 -10.77 7.47 -10.82
N GLY A 80 -11.30 7.89 -9.66
CA GLY A 80 -12.73 8.04 -9.43
C GLY A 80 -13.27 9.43 -9.81
N SER A 81 -14.57 9.64 -9.60
CA SER A 81 -15.26 10.93 -9.82
C SER A 81 -14.70 12.05 -8.94
N ASP A 82 -14.21 11.70 -7.77
CA ASP A 82 -13.66 12.64 -6.78
C ASP A 82 -12.13 12.73 -6.82
N ALA A 83 -11.52 12.40 -7.96
CA ALA A 83 -10.06 12.33 -8.13
C ALA A 83 -9.33 13.61 -7.69
N ALA A 84 -9.87 14.79 -7.98
CA ALA A 84 -9.27 16.07 -7.54
C ALA A 84 -9.29 16.21 -6.02
N LYS A 85 -10.39 15.81 -5.37
CA LYS A 85 -10.52 15.78 -3.91
C LYS A 85 -9.55 14.78 -3.28
N ALA A 86 -9.45 13.60 -3.87
CA ALA A 86 -8.51 12.56 -3.46
C ALA A 86 -7.06 13.06 -3.56
N ALA A 87 -6.70 13.76 -4.64
CA ALA A 87 -5.38 14.38 -4.80
C ALA A 87 -5.08 15.40 -3.69
N GLY A 88 -6.03 16.25 -3.36
CA GLY A 88 -5.88 17.20 -2.27
C GLY A 88 -5.71 16.54 -0.90
N ARG A 89 -6.48 15.48 -0.62
CA ARG A 89 -6.34 14.68 0.61
C ARG A 89 -4.99 13.96 0.67
N ARG A 90 -4.52 13.42 -0.45
CA ARG A 90 -3.17 12.84 -0.53
C ARG A 90 -2.11 13.88 -0.14
N ASP A 91 -2.18 15.08 -0.71
CA ASP A 91 -1.20 16.13 -0.47
C ASP A 91 -1.26 16.63 1.00
N LEU A 92 -2.45 16.66 1.63
CA LEU A 92 -2.58 16.90 3.07
C LEU A 92 -1.98 15.78 3.91
N ALA A 93 -2.21 14.53 3.57
CA ALA A 93 -1.62 13.39 4.28
C ALA A 93 -0.08 13.43 4.23
N LEU A 94 0.50 13.80 3.08
CA LEU A 94 1.93 14.04 2.95
C LEU A 94 2.42 15.18 3.83
N THR A 95 1.64 16.26 3.93
CA THR A 95 1.95 17.40 4.81
C THR A 95 1.94 16.96 6.28
N ILE A 96 0.95 16.15 6.70
CA ILE A 96 0.89 15.61 8.06
C ILE A 96 2.13 14.73 8.34
N ALA A 97 2.47 13.81 7.43
CA ALA A 97 3.62 12.92 7.60
C ALA A 97 4.93 13.72 7.71
N ALA A 98 5.14 14.71 6.85
CA ALA A 98 6.33 15.57 6.86
C ALA A 98 6.42 16.44 8.14
N ALA A 99 5.30 16.92 8.65
CA ALA A 99 5.26 17.67 9.89
C ALA A 99 5.59 16.77 11.10
N LEU A 100 5.07 15.55 11.13
CA LEU A 100 5.38 14.56 12.16
C LEU A 100 6.86 14.16 12.14
N GLU A 101 7.46 14.01 10.96
CA GLU A 101 8.92 13.76 10.80
C GLU A 101 9.75 14.86 11.48
N LYS A 102 9.34 16.10 11.31
CA LYS A 102 9.99 17.28 11.91
C LYS A 102 9.60 17.53 13.37
N LYS A 103 8.71 16.70 13.93
CA LYS A 103 8.09 16.89 15.25
C LYS A 103 7.34 18.23 15.37
N ASP A 104 6.87 18.77 14.25
CA ASP A 104 5.99 19.95 14.20
C ASP A 104 4.53 19.54 14.37
N PHE A 105 4.15 19.31 15.62
CA PHE A 105 2.80 18.83 15.96
C PHE A 105 1.71 19.87 15.68
N ALA A 106 2.06 21.16 15.72
CA ALA A 106 1.12 22.24 15.41
C ALA A 106 0.76 22.21 13.92
N ALA A 107 1.76 22.14 13.03
CA ALA A 107 1.54 22.00 11.59
C ALA A 107 0.79 20.70 11.25
N ALA A 108 1.15 19.56 11.88
CA ALA A 108 0.46 18.31 11.67
C ALA A 108 -1.03 18.38 12.06
N LYS A 109 -1.35 19.02 13.20
CA LYS A 109 -2.72 19.21 13.66
C LYS A 109 -3.51 20.13 12.72
N THR A 110 -2.94 21.26 12.30
CA THR A 110 -3.58 22.19 11.36
C THR A 110 -3.89 21.48 10.02
N ALA A 111 -2.94 20.72 9.48
CA ALA A 111 -3.17 19.95 8.26
C ALA A 111 -4.27 18.88 8.44
N LEU A 112 -4.31 18.20 9.59
CA LEU A 112 -5.35 17.23 9.91
C LEU A 112 -6.75 17.87 10.05
N GLU A 113 -6.86 19.02 10.63
CA GLU A 113 -8.10 19.79 10.74
C GLU A 113 -8.63 20.21 9.36
N GLY A 114 -7.73 20.47 8.41
CA GLY A 114 -8.06 20.77 7.03
C GLY A 114 -8.57 19.58 6.19
N TRP A 115 -8.57 18.35 6.72
CA TRP A 115 -8.90 17.15 5.94
C TRP A 115 -10.28 17.17 5.32
N ALA A 116 -11.32 17.57 6.09
CA ALA A 116 -12.70 17.60 5.62
C ALA A 116 -12.93 18.64 4.51
N THR A 117 -12.17 19.74 4.57
CA THR A 117 -12.22 20.87 3.63
C THR A 117 -11.03 20.91 2.70
N ALA A 118 -10.39 19.75 2.47
CA ALA A 118 -9.25 19.65 1.57
C ALA A 118 -9.57 20.33 0.23
N LYS A 119 -8.70 21.21 -0.21
CA LYS A 119 -8.79 21.82 -1.54
C LYS A 119 -8.55 20.73 -2.59
N ASP A 120 -9.11 20.93 -3.77
CA ASP A 120 -8.84 20.05 -4.89
C ASP A 120 -7.36 20.12 -5.27
N GLY A 121 -6.76 18.96 -5.45
CA GLY A 121 -5.40 18.79 -5.94
C GLY A 121 -5.38 18.38 -7.41
N ASP A 122 -4.19 18.26 -7.97
CA ASP A 122 -4.02 17.75 -9.32
C ASP A 122 -3.95 16.21 -9.33
N PRO A 123 -4.98 15.51 -9.82
CA PRO A 123 -4.98 14.05 -9.86
C PRO A 123 -3.99 13.48 -10.89
N LYS A 124 -3.53 14.30 -11.85
CA LYS A 124 -2.52 13.90 -12.84
C LYS A 124 -1.09 14.05 -12.32
N LYS A 125 -0.90 14.77 -11.22
CA LYS A 125 0.41 14.93 -10.59
C LYS A 125 0.89 13.57 -10.10
N THR A 126 1.95 13.07 -10.74
CA THR A 126 2.62 11.84 -10.29
C THR A 126 3.32 12.09 -8.97
N VAL A 127 2.91 11.37 -7.93
CA VAL A 127 3.58 11.37 -6.64
C VAL A 127 4.06 9.94 -6.38
N LYS A 128 5.38 9.79 -6.34
CA LYS A 128 6.01 8.52 -6.02
C LYS A 128 6.14 8.41 -4.50
N LEU A 129 5.14 7.87 -3.85
CA LEU A 129 5.07 7.79 -2.40
C LEU A 129 6.29 7.06 -1.80
N HIS A 130 6.78 6.02 -2.47
CA HIS A 130 7.94 5.24 -2.04
C HIS A 130 9.29 5.98 -2.12
N GLU A 131 9.35 7.14 -2.78
CA GLU A 131 10.52 8.01 -2.82
C GLU A 131 10.48 9.10 -1.73
N GLN A 132 9.40 9.19 -0.97
CA GLN A 132 9.28 10.16 0.12
C GLN A 132 9.95 9.62 1.39
N HIS A 133 10.84 10.38 2.00
CA HIS A 133 11.58 9.99 3.22
C HIS A 133 10.70 9.50 4.37
N ALA A 134 9.50 10.06 4.47
CA ALA A 134 8.54 9.67 5.50
C ALA A 134 7.87 8.30 5.24
N PHE A 135 8.20 7.60 4.15
CA PHE A 135 7.45 6.43 3.67
C PHE A 135 8.30 5.14 3.65
N GLU A 136 9.07 4.89 4.69
CA GLU A 136 9.76 3.62 4.82
C GLU A 136 8.82 2.47 5.15
N LEU A 137 9.02 1.32 4.50
CA LEU A 137 8.21 0.12 4.76
C LEU A 137 8.29 -0.32 6.22
N SER A 138 9.45 -0.19 6.85
CA SER A 138 9.65 -0.47 8.28
C SER A 138 8.71 0.32 9.18
N GLU A 139 8.43 1.57 8.86
CA GLU A 139 7.51 2.43 9.60
C GLU A 139 6.04 2.02 9.40
N LEU A 140 5.66 1.67 8.16
CA LEU A 140 4.33 1.09 7.91
C LEU A 140 4.13 -0.20 8.71
N MET A 141 5.16 -1.04 8.78
CA MET A 141 5.12 -2.29 9.56
C MET A 141 5.07 -2.05 11.07
N ALA A 142 5.52 -0.91 11.58
CA ALA A 142 5.43 -0.58 13.01
C ALA A 142 3.98 -0.54 13.52
N GLN A 143 2.99 -0.29 12.66
CA GLN A 143 1.56 -0.34 13.03
C GLN A 143 1.12 -1.73 13.51
N PHE A 144 1.78 -2.80 13.06
CA PHE A 144 1.48 -4.18 13.48
C PHE A 144 1.90 -4.46 14.90
N SER A 145 2.83 -3.68 15.47
CA SER A 145 3.35 -3.84 16.82
C SER A 145 2.30 -3.57 17.90
N LEU A 146 2.59 -4.01 19.12
CA LEU A 146 1.77 -3.76 20.30
C LEU A 146 1.73 -2.27 20.66
N GLY A 147 0.63 -1.80 21.23
CA GLY A 147 0.43 -0.41 21.62
C GLY A 147 1.46 0.10 22.65
N ARG A 148 2.01 -0.77 23.51
CA ARG A 148 3.13 -0.43 24.41
C ARG A 148 4.40 -0.02 23.68
N SER A 149 4.55 -0.48 22.43
CA SER A 149 5.65 -0.12 21.52
C SER A 149 5.23 0.99 20.55
N GLY A 150 4.11 1.67 20.81
CA GLY A 150 3.55 2.71 19.94
C GLY A 150 2.75 2.20 18.75
N GLY A 151 2.62 0.88 18.55
CA GLY A 151 1.87 0.27 17.45
C GLY A 151 0.35 0.31 17.63
N ARG A 152 -0.37 -0.23 16.65
CA ARG A 152 -1.84 -0.28 16.60
C ARG A 152 -2.43 -1.66 16.86
N HIS A 153 -1.65 -2.63 17.32
CA HIS A 153 -2.06 -4.00 17.59
C HIS A 153 -2.54 -4.81 16.38
N ILE A 154 -2.31 -4.36 15.15
CA ILE A 154 -2.88 -4.97 13.93
C ILE A 154 -2.56 -6.47 13.85
N GLU A 155 -1.34 -6.90 14.21
CA GLU A 155 -0.98 -8.32 14.21
C GLU A 155 -1.78 -9.11 15.27
N ALA A 156 -1.94 -8.54 16.46
CA ALA A 156 -2.70 -9.18 17.53
C ALA A 156 -4.19 -9.30 17.17
N ASP A 157 -4.76 -8.25 16.58
CA ASP A 157 -6.14 -8.22 16.12
C ASP A 157 -6.37 -9.23 14.98
N LEU A 158 -5.46 -9.31 14.01
CA LEU A 158 -5.51 -10.32 12.94
C LEU A 158 -5.54 -11.72 13.52
N LYS A 159 -4.66 -12.03 14.49
CA LYS A 159 -4.61 -13.35 15.15
C LYS A 159 -5.88 -13.63 15.94
N ALA A 160 -6.37 -12.65 16.68
CA ALA A 160 -7.59 -12.79 17.49
C ALA A 160 -8.82 -13.03 16.61
N GLN A 161 -9.02 -12.22 15.55
CA GLN A 161 -10.16 -12.38 14.64
C GLN A 161 -10.05 -13.66 13.79
N ALA A 162 -8.85 -14.10 13.44
CA ALA A 162 -8.63 -15.39 12.76
C ALA A 162 -8.98 -16.58 13.64
N ALA A 163 -8.66 -16.52 14.94
CA ALA A 163 -8.97 -17.58 15.89
C ALA A 163 -10.47 -17.62 16.24
N LYS A 164 -11.07 -16.45 16.43
CA LYS A 164 -12.49 -16.30 16.75
C LYS A 164 -12.99 -14.97 16.23
N LEU A 165 -13.72 -15.00 15.12
CA LEU A 165 -14.28 -13.78 14.52
C LEU A 165 -15.40 -13.22 15.40
N THR A 166 -15.16 -12.10 16.02
CA THR A 166 -16.12 -11.39 16.90
C THR A 166 -16.57 -10.06 16.32
N ASP A 167 -15.75 -9.46 15.44
CA ASP A 167 -15.99 -8.14 14.86
C ASP A 167 -15.72 -8.16 13.36
N VAL A 168 -16.82 -8.23 12.57
CA VAL A 168 -16.77 -8.23 11.10
C VAL A 168 -16.24 -6.90 10.56
N LYS A 169 -16.57 -5.76 11.19
CA LYS A 169 -16.09 -4.44 10.77
C LYS A 169 -14.57 -4.36 10.93
N LEU A 170 -14.05 -4.73 12.09
CA LEU A 170 -12.62 -4.77 12.32
C LEU A 170 -11.91 -5.71 11.33
N ALA A 171 -12.47 -6.90 11.07
CA ALA A 171 -11.92 -7.85 10.12
C ALA A 171 -11.86 -7.27 8.70
N THR A 172 -12.89 -6.51 8.29
CA THR A 172 -12.92 -5.78 7.01
C THR A 172 -11.81 -4.74 6.93
N GLU A 173 -11.65 -3.93 7.98
CA GLU A 173 -10.61 -2.92 8.07
C GLU A 173 -9.20 -3.54 8.02
N LEU A 174 -8.99 -4.64 8.76
CA LEU A 174 -7.73 -5.39 8.74
C LEU A 174 -7.38 -5.88 7.34
N GLY A 175 -8.35 -6.48 6.63
CA GLY A 175 -8.17 -6.91 5.25
C GLY A 175 -7.77 -5.77 4.32
N GLY A 176 -8.50 -4.68 4.33
CA GLY A 176 -8.21 -3.51 3.49
C GLY A 176 -6.85 -2.86 3.79
N ARG A 177 -6.49 -2.78 5.06
CA ARG A 177 -5.19 -2.26 5.50
C ARG A 177 -4.05 -3.13 5.00
N VAL A 178 -4.17 -4.45 5.15
CA VAL A 178 -3.18 -5.42 4.67
C VAL A 178 -3.02 -5.35 3.15
N ALA A 179 -4.11 -5.28 2.39
CA ALA A 179 -4.05 -5.14 0.93
C ALA A 179 -3.31 -3.85 0.52
N THR A 180 -3.58 -2.73 1.20
CA THR A 180 -2.91 -1.45 0.92
C THR A 180 -1.41 -1.52 1.21
N ILE A 181 -1.02 -2.10 2.33
CA ILE A 181 0.39 -2.28 2.69
C ILE A 181 1.08 -3.23 1.71
N GLY A 182 0.40 -4.30 1.27
CA GLY A 182 0.92 -5.22 0.26
C GLY A 182 1.22 -4.53 -1.07
N ARG A 183 0.32 -3.64 -1.54
CA ARG A 183 0.56 -2.83 -2.75
C ARG A 183 1.77 -1.92 -2.59
N TYR A 184 1.93 -1.32 -1.44
CA TYR A 184 3.07 -0.46 -1.17
C TYR A 184 4.38 -1.26 -1.08
N ALA A 185 4.37 -2.39 -0.38
CA ALA A 185 5.53 -3.27 -0.25
C ALA A 185 6.03 -3.79 -1.61
N ALA A 186 5.12 -4.05 -2.55
CA ALA A 186 5.49 -4.45 -3.92
C ALA A 186 6.33 -3.39 -4.66
N LEU A 187 6.21 -2.11 -4.28
CA LEU A 187 7.02 -1.01 -4.83
C LEU A 187 8.38 -0.85 -4.12
N MET A 188 8.54 -1.48 -2.96
CA MET A 188 9.73 -1.36 -2.10
C MET A 188 10.26 -2.76 -1.75
N PRO A 189 10.90 -3.45 -2.69
CA PRO A 189 11.48 -4.75 -2.39
C PRO A 189 12.50 -4.63 -1.25
N ALA A 190 12.55 -5.63 -0.39
CA ALA A 190 13.59 -5.73 0.63
C ALA A 190 14.97 -5.65 0.00
N GLY A 191 15.94 -5.08 0.71
CA GLY A 191 17.28 -4.81 0.15
C GLY A 191 18.02 -6.06 -0.37
N ASP A 192 17.68 -7.25 0.16
CA ASP A 192 18.18 -8.54 -0.30
C ASP A 192 17.27 -9.25 -1.31
N ALA A 193 16.15 -8.63 -1.71
CA ALA A 193 15.21 -9.18 -2.70
C ALA A 193 15.75 -8.97 -4.13
N VAL A 194 16.78 -9.71 -4.50
CA VAL A 194 17.39 -9.73 -5.83
C VAL A 194 17.29 -11.12 -6.46
N GLY A 195 17.29 -11.19 -7.80
CA GLY A 195 17.20 -12.47 -8.51
C GLY A 195 15.98 -13.29 -8.08
N PRO A 196 16.13 -14.59 -7.72
CA PRO A 196 15.02 -15.44 -7.30
C PRO A 196 14.29 -14.95 -6.05
N LYS A 197 14.98 -14.25 -5.14
CA LYS A 197 14.34 -13.65 -3.96
C LYS A 197 13.39 -12.52 -4.34
N LYS A 198 13.66 -11.77 -5.43
CA LYS A 198 12.74 -10.75 -5.91
C LYS A 198 11.41 -11.35 -6.34
N GLN A 199 11.43 -12.43 -7.09
CA GLN A 199 10.20 -13.12 -7.48
C GLN A 199 9.42 -13.58 -6.24
N LYS A 200 10.11 -14.13 -5.24
CA LYS A 200 9.47 -14.53 -3.98
C LYS A 200 8.86 -13.36 -3.22
N TRP A 201 9.52 -12.19 -3.24
CA TRP A 201 8.96 -10.95 -2.68
C TRP A 201 7.67 -10.55 -3.39
N ASP A 202 7.73 -10.50 -4.73
CA ASP A 202 6.59 -10.12 -5.55
C ASP A 202 5.39 -11.07 -5.34
N ASP A 203 5.64 -12.38 -5.26
CA ASP A 203 4.61 -13.40 -5.00
C ASP A 203 3.95 -13.20 -3.63
N LEU A 204 4.75 -12.95 -2.58
CA LEU A 204 4.24 -12.72 -1.22
C LEU A 204 3.44 -11.42 -1.13
N CYS A 205 3.89 -10.36 -1.80
CA CYS A 205 3.15 -9.09 -1.87
C CYS A 205 1.82 -9.27 -2.63
N ASN A 206 1.82 -9.96 -3.77
CA ASN A 206 0.62 -10.24 -4.56
C ASN A 206 -0.39 -11.08 -3.76
N GLU A 207 0.09 -12.10 -3.05
CA GLU A 207 -0.78 -12.91 -2.19
C GLU A 207 -1.34 -12.08 -1.02
N MET A 208 -0.55 -11.20 -0.43
CA MET A 208 -0.98 -10.27 0.62
C MET A 208 -2.10 -9.34 0.12
N ILE A 209 -1.95 -8.79 -1.08
CA ILE A 209 -2.95 -7.94 -1.73
C ILE A 209 -4.24 -8.73 -1.94
N LYS A 210 -4.13 -9.92 -2.54
CA LYS A 210 -5.26 -10.78 -2.83
C LYS A 210 -6.03 -11.17 -1.56
N LEU A 211 -5.34 -11.72 -0.57
CA LEU A 211 -5.95 -12.17 0.69
C LEU A 211 -6.60 -11.00 1.44
N GLY A 212 -5.94 -9.83 1.46
CA GLY A 212 -6.47 -8.63 2.07
C GLY A 212 -7.76 -8.15 1.39
N ASN A 213 -7.77 -8.08 0.06
CA ASN A 213 -8.97 -7.72 -0.70
C ASN A 213 -10.10 -8.73 -0.49
N ASP A 214 -9.78 -10.03 -0.54
CA ASP A 214 -10.76 -11.11 -0.33
C ASP A 214 -11.40 -11.04 1.06
N ALA A 215 -10.60 -10.71 2.09
CA ALA A 215 -11.11 -10.54 3.46
C ALA A 215 -11.99 -9.30 3.58
N ALA A 216 -11.56 -8.18 3.00
CA ALA A 216 -12.31 -6.95 3.02
C ALA A 216 -13.62 -7.04 2.23
N ALA A 217 -13.61 -7.68 1.06
CA ALA A 217 -14.82 -7.92 0.26
C ALA A 217 -15.82 -8.83 0.98
N GLU A 218 -15.34 -9.88 1.66
CA GLU A 218 -16.22 -10.73 2.46
C GLU A 218 -16.83 -9.96 3.62
N GLY A 219 -16.00 -9.22 4.38
CA GLY A 219 -16.46 -8.44 5.52
C GLY A 219 -17.38 -7.28 5.14
N ALA A 220 -17.24 -6.69 3.94
CA ALA A 220 -18.12 -5.64 3.42
C ALA A 220 -19.58 -6.09 3.26
N LYS A 221 -19.85 -7.40 3.25
CA LYS A 221 -21.22 -7.93 3.27
C LYS A 221 -21.95 -7.69 4.61
N GLY A 222 -21.25 -7.20 5.65
CA GLY A 222 -21.78 -6.89 6.98
C GLY A 222 -22.38 -8.13 7.65
N ASP A 223 -23.65 -8.05 8.06
CA ASP A 223 -24.34 -9.17 8.72
C ASP A 223 -24.47 -10.42 7.83
N ARG A 224 -24.33 -10.28 6.52
CA ARG A 224 -24.39 -11.38 5.54
C ARG A 224 -23.02 -12.02 5.29
N ALA A 225 -21.95 -11.54 5.95
CA ALA A 225 -20.62 -12.12 5.80
C ALA A 225 -20.59 -13.57 6.28
N ASP A 226 -19.93 -14.42 5.50
CA ASP A 226 -19.58 -15.77 5.95
C ASP A 226 -18.42 -15.67 6.97
N LYS A 227 -18.80 -15.66 8.26
CA LYS A 227 -17.84 -15.50 9.36
C LYS A 227 -16.73 -16.56 9.37
N PRO A 228 -17.02 -17.86 9.19
CA PRO A 228 -15.99 -18.90 9.03
C PRO A 228 -15.05 -18.64 7.86
N ALA A 229 -15.57 -18.27 6.68
CA ALA A 229 -14.75 -17.94 5.52
C ALA A 229 -13.88 -16.72 5.76
N LEU A 230 -14.40 -15.67 6.38
CA LEU A 230 -13.66 -14.47 6.73
C LEU A 230 -12.53 -14.78 7.74
N ALA A 231 -12.81 -15.53 8.80
CA ALA A 231 -11.79 -15.96 9.75
C ALA A 231 -10.66 -16.76 9.07
N LYS A 232 -11.00 -17.66 8.14
CA LYS A 232 -10.03 -18.43 7.36
C LYS A 232 -9.15 -17.52 6.49
N LYS A 233 -9.71 -16.46 5.89
CA LYS A 233 -8.94 -15.47 5.11
C LYS A 233 -7.95 -14.71 6.00
N LEU A 234 -8.36 -14.28 7.20
CA LEU A 234 -7.46 -13.64 8.16
C LEU A 234 -6.35 -14.59 8.63
N ALA A 235 -6.64 -15.87 8.82
CA ALA A 235 -5.62 -16.87 9.13
C ALA A 235 -4.60 -17.03 7.99
N ALA A 236 -5.07 -17.01 6.74
CA ALA A 236 -4.19 -17.05 5.57
C ALA A 236 -3.30 -15.80 5.46
N ILE A 237 -3.81 -14.60 5.79
CA ILE A 237 -3.02 -13.37 5.90
C ILE A 237 -1.91 -13.55 6.93
N ASN A 238 -2.22 -14.03 8.14
CA ASN A 238 -1.22 -14.27 9.17
C ASN A 238 -0.11 -15.23 8.71
N LEU A 239 -0.48 -16.28 7.99
CA LEU A 239 0.49 -17.24 7.44
C LEU A 239 1.38 -16.56 6.39
N ASN A 240 0.81 -15.75 5.51
CA ASN A 240 1.58 -15.02 4.49
C ASN A 240 2.56 -14.03 5.13
N CYS A 241 2.15 -13.31 6.17
CA CYS A 241 3.04 -12.44 6.95
C CYS A 241 4.21 -13.21 7.56
N LYS A 242 3.93 -14.39 8.16
CA LYS A 242 4.95 -15.25 8.70
C LYS A 242 5.94 -15.70 7.62
N ASN A 243 5.43 -16.20 6.49
CA ASN A 243 6.27 -16.66 5.37
C ASN A 243 7.17 -15.53 4.82
N CYS A 244 6.68 -14.29 4.77
CA CYS A 244 7.46 -13.14 4.37
C CYS A 244 8.59 -12.86 5.38
N HIS A 245 8.27 -12.84 6.66
CA HIS A 245 9.26 -12.61 7.71
C HIS A 245 10.31 -13.71 7.81
N ASP A 246 9.93 -14.96 7.57
CA ASP A 246 10.88 -16.09 7.58
C ASP A 246 11.95 -15.95 6.48
N VAL A 247 11.62 -15.27 5.37
CA VAL A 247 12.55 -15.07 4.24
C VAL A 247 13.31 -13.75 4.33
N PHE A 248 12.66 -12.65 4.75
CA PHE A 248 13.18 -11.29 4.57
C PHE A 248 13.46 -10.51 5.87
N LYS A 249 13.01 -10.98 7.03
CA LYS A 249 13.22 -10.26 8.30
C LYS A 249 14.44 -10.74 9.10
N ASN A 250 14.92 -11.92 8.82
CA ASN A 250 15.99 -12.58 9.61
C ASN A 250 17.38 -12.44 8.98
N ASN A 251 17.56 -11.46 8.09
CA ASN A 251 18.85 -11.18 7.46
C ASN A 251 19.43 -9.86 7.97
#